data_a122efb41477efe775bb292d08da29c8
#
_entry.id   a122efb41477efe775bb292d08da29c8
#
_cell.length_a   1.000
_cell.length_b   1.000
_cell.length_c   1.000
_cell.angle_alpha   90.00
_cell.angle_beta   90.00
_cell.angle_gamma   90.00
#
_symmetry.space_group_name_H-M   'P 1'
#
loop_
_entity.id
_entity.type
_entity.pdbx_description
1 polymer ?
#
loop_
_entity_poly.entity_id
_entity_poly.type
_entity_poly.pdbx_seq_one_letter_code
_entity_poly.pdbx_strand_id
1 'polypeptide(L)'
;MVCLNNTEQKCICKQVRYAMQQLSLGLEQFTGNLPNKPYCSDNMDFGLQIRPKHLALLKRYIQPNHPYYTHFFVFDLDYPTAYIDFFYSMVGVPVPNLIVENPENGHAHYVYQLKTPIYHTNASNDKPIKYANAVYMALRTVLDADISYSGLITKNAVHKHWRTHVLREQPYTLDQLSERLDLTTRQINKQIKVDEAVGLGRNCCVFHTVRHWAYVEVRQYRGRDNKFNQWLESVIAQCCSINAQFTDPLQYNEVKGIAKSIARWVWKRDGYAYQEFIDRQTRKGQLGGKAKAEAYNAKRVQAVRLKAKGLNNTQIAKQLGVARYTVIRWLDGVSQ
;
A
#
# COMPACT_ATOMS: atom_id res chain seq x y z
N MET A 1 42.10 28.81 5.68
CA MET A 1 40.64 29.05 5.71
C MET A 1 40.34 30.07 4.59
N VAL A 2 39.84 29.62 3.46
CA VAL A 2 39.49 30.52 2.32
C VAL A 2 38.09 31.05 2.63
N CYS A 3 37.99 32.36 2.92
CA CYS A 3 36.69 33.01 3.09
C CYS A 3 36.04 33.16 1.71
N LEU A 4 34.93 32.45 1.48
CA LEU A 4 34.10 32.59 0.26
C LEU A 4 33.47 33.98 0.22
N ASN A 5 33.47 34.62 -0.93
CA ASN A 5 32.88 35.94 -1.17
C ASN A 5 31.34 35.88 -0.96
N ASN A 6 30.77 37.03 -0.54
CA ASN A 6 29.32 37.16 -0.28
C ASN A 6 28.41 36.71 -1.46
N THR A 7 28.91 36.80 -2.68
CA THR A 7 28.22 36.37 -3.91
C THR A 7 28.22 34.85 -4.05
N GLU A 8 29.33 34.19 -3.72
CA GLU A 8 29.46 32.73 -3.72
C GLU A 8 28.61 32.09 -2.61
N GLN A 9 28.61 32.67 -1.42
CA GLN A 9 27.72 32.23 -0.34
C GLN A 9 26.23 32.35 -0.69
N LYS A 10 25.81 33.42 -1.39
CA LYS A 10 24.43 33.58 -1.86
C LYS A 10 24.08 32.59 -2.96
N CYS A 11 25.02 32.24 -3.84
CA CYS A 11 24.84 31.27 -4.89
C CYS A 11 24.69 29.85 -4.32
N ILE A 12 25.56 29.46 -3.39
CA ILE A 12 25.48 28.18 -2.66
C ILE A 12 24.16 28.07 -1.90
N CYS A 13 23.73 29.13 -1.22
CA CYS A 13 22.48 29.13 -0.46
C CYS A 13 21.24 28.96 -1.39
N LYS A 14 21.25 29.55 -2.58
CA LYS A 14 20.19 29.35 -3.60
C LYS A 14 20.20 27.93 -4.14
N GLN A 15 21.37 27.36 -4.46
CA GLN A 15 21.49 25.98 -4.93
C GLN A 15 21.03 24.97 -3.87
N VAL A 16 21.40 25.17 -2.61
CA VAL A 16 20.96 24.33 -1.49
C VAL A 16 19.44 24.42 -1.29
N ARG A 17 18.85 25.62 -1.35
CA ARG A 17 17.38 25.77 -1.28
C ARG A 17 16.68 25.08 -2.44
N TYR A 18 17.18 25.20 -3.65
CA TYR A 18 16.63 24.54 -4.82
C TYR A 18 16.69 23.02 -4.69
N ALA A 19 17.84 22.47 -4.27
CA ALA A 19 18.01 21.05 -4.04
C ALA A 19 17.08 20.52 -2.91
N MET A 20 16.90 21.28 -1.82
CA MET A 20 15.97 20.92 -0.75
C MET A 20 14.50 20.94 -1.22
N GLN A 21 14.14 21.90 -2.08
CA GLN A 21 12.80 21.98 -2.64
C GLN A 21 12.53 20.83 -3.62
N GLN A 22 13.50 20.44 -4.43
CA GLN A 22 13.41 19.27 -5.31
C GLN A 22 13.26 17.98 -4.50
N LEU A 23 14.05 17.82 -3.43
CA LEU A 23 13.96 16.67 -2.53
C LEU A 23 12.54 16.52 -1.95
N SER A 24 11.93 17.63 -1.49
CA SER A 24 10.57 17.60 -0.92
C SER A 24 9.52 17.21 -1.97
N LEU A 25 9.59 17.77 -3.17
CA LEU A 25 8.60 17.53 -4.22
C LEU A 25 8.61 16.09 -4.72
N GLY A 26 9.79 15.50 -4.96
CA GLY A 26 9.92 14.10 -5.36
C GLY A 26 9.41 13.12 -4.30
N LEU A 27 9.65 13.41 -3.03
CA LEU A 27 9.16 12.61 -1.92
C LEU A 27 7.65 12.77 -1.68
N GLU A 28 7.10 13.96 -1.89
CA GLU A 28 5.64 14.20 -1.84
C GLU A 28 4.92 13.41 -2.94
N GLN A 29 5.43 13.38 -4.14
CA GLN A 29 4.89 12.58 -5.24
C GLN A 29 4.95 11.07 -4.92
N PHE A 30 6.07 10.60 -4.37
CA PHE A 30 6.19 9.21 -3.93
C PHE A 30 5.12 8.89 -2.88
N THR A 31 5.04 9.65 -1.80
CA THR A 31 4.10 9.41 -0.71
C THR A 31 2.64 9.57 -1.13
N GLY A 32 2.35 10.51 -2.05
CA GLY A 32 1.02 10.76 -2.59
C GLY A 32 0.44 9.54 -3.30
N ASN A 33 1.27 8.83 -4.09
CA ASN A 33 0.85 7.70 -4.92
C ASN A 33 0.89 6.34 -4.20
N LEU A 34 1.33 6.28 -2.94
CA LEU A 34 1.26 5.05 -2.15
C LEU A 34 -0.19 4.63 -1.85
N PRO A 35 -0.46 3.33 -1.67
CA PRO A 35 -1.77 2.85 -1.21
C PRO A 35 -2.20 3.49 0.12
N ASN A 36 -3.50 3.65 0.34
CA ASN A 36 -4.03 4.20 1.60
C ASN A 36 -3.75 3.31 2.83
N LYS A 37 -3.61 2.00 2.60
CA LYS A 37 -3.28 1.00 3.62
C LYS A 37 -2.22 0.03 3.08
N PRO A 38 -0.98 0.47 2.92
CA PRO A 38 0.07 -0.37 2.37
C PRO A 38 0.51 -1.45 3.35
N TYR A 39 1.10 -2.52 2.82
CA TYR A 39 1.96 -3.39 3.60
C TYR A 39 3.19 -2.61 4.04
N CYS A 40 3.65 -2.87 5.25
CA CYS A 40 4.86 -2.25 5.79
C CYS A 40 5.52 -3.15 6.84
N SER A 41 6.81 -2.95 7.07
CA SER A 41 7.58 -3.64 8.11
C SER A 41 8.81 -2.83 8.50
N ASP A 42 9.28 -2.99 9.73
CA ASP A 42 10.62 -2.54 10.12
C ASP A 42 11.66 -3.64 9.93
N ASN A 43 11.23 -4.90 9.99
CA ASN A 43 12.06 -6.07 9.74
C ASN A 43 11.23 -7.14 9.02
N MET A 44 11.73 -7.60 7.88
CA MET A 44 11.04 -8.58 7.04
C MET A 44 10.91 -9.96 7.70
N ASP A 45 11.80 -10.31 8.63
CA ASP A 45 11.76 -11.58 9.37
C ASP A 45 10.48 -11.71 10.23
N PHE A 46 9.96 -10.59 10.70
CA PHE A 46 8.70 -10.56 11.46
C PHE A 46 7.44 -10.48 10.58
N GLY A 47 7.63 -10.49 9.25
CA GLY A 47 6.56 -10.44 8.26
C GLY A 47 5.99 -9.04 8.06
N LEU A 48 4.96 -8.99 7.21
CA LEU A 48 4.34 -7.73 6.78
C LEU A 48 3.10 -7.41 7.61
N GLN A 49 2.89 -6.14 7.89
CA GLN A 49 1.70 -5.60 8.53
C GLN A 49 1.00 -4.64 7.59
N ILE A 50 -0.33 -4.56 7.67
CA ILE A 50 -1.08 -3.48 7.02
C ILE A 50 -1.33 -2.38 8.05
N ARG A 51 -0.99 -1.16 7.67
CA ARG A 51 -1.24 0.04 8.48
C ARG A 51 -1.83 1.16 7.62
N PRO A 52 -2.58 2.10 8.18
CA PRO A 52 -2.90 3.36 7.50
C PRO A 52 -1.62 4.03 7.00
N LYS A 53 -1.68 4.71 5.85
CA LYS A 53 -0.51 5.31 5.18
C LYS A 53 0.39 6.10 6.14
N HIS A 54 -0.18 6.96 6.99
CA HIS A 54 0.57 7.80 7.91
C HIS A 54 1.39 6.99 8.94
N LEU A 55 0.93 5.80 9.34
CA LEU A 55 1.68 4.90 10.23
C LEU A 55 2.67 4.02 9.45
N ALA A 56 2.32 3.64 8.22
CA ALA A 56 3.19 2.85 7.37
C ALA A 56 4.43 3.64 6.91
N LEU A 57 4.30 4.96 6.73
CA LEU A 57 5.41 5.86 6.41
C LEU A 57 6.50 5.92 7.51
N LEU A 58 6.16 5.51 8.74
CA LEU A 58 7.12 5.41 9.84
C LEU A 58 7.92 4.10 9.83
N LYS A 59 7.67 3.19 8.87
CA LYS A 59 8.31 1.89 8.76
C LYS A 59 9.41 1.88 7.72
N ARG A 60 10.45 1.04 7.93
CA ARG A 60 11.62 0.93 7.03
C ARG A 60 11.23 0.48 5.62
N TYR A 61 10.27 -0.43 5.52
CA TYR A 61 9.80 -1.02 4.27
C TYR A 61 8.33 -0.73 4.06
N ILE A 62 7.94 -0.46 2.81
CA ILE A 62 6.57 -0.08 2.45
C ILE A 62 6.19 -0.65 1.09
N GLN A 63 4.91 -0.96 0.90
CA GLN A 63 4.35 -1.36 -0.40
C GLN A 63 4.22 -0.12 -1.30
N PRO A 64 4.89 -0.09 -2.46
CA PRO A 64 4.87 1.07 -3.35
C PRO A 64 3.59 1.12 -4.19
N ASN A 65 3.08 -0.03 -4.66
CA ASN A 65 1.99 -0.12 -5.61
C ASN A 65 0.71 -0.70 -5.00
N HIS A 66 -0.42 -0.22 -5.51
CA HIS A 66 -1.72 -0.82 -5.21
C HIS A 66 -1.86 -2.18 -5.94
N PRO A 67 -2.61 -3.18 -5.38
CA PRO A 67 -2.80 -4.47 -6.06
C PRO A 67 -3.38 -4.39 -7.46
N TYR A 68 -4.17 -3.37 -7.76
CA TYR A 68 -4.88 -3.22 -9.04
C TYR A 68 -4.24 -2.22 -10.01
N TYR A 69 -3.22 -1.48 -9.59
CA TYR A 69 -2.53 -0.53 -10.47
C TYR A 69 -1.11 -0.23 -10.01
N THR A 70 -0.23 -0.03 -10.97
CA THR A 70 1.20 0.24 -10.77
C THR A 70 1.50 1.71 -11.06
N HIS A 71 1.96 2.44 -10.05
CA HIS A 71 2.49 3.79 -10.16
C HIS A 71 4.00 3.82 -10.30
N PHE A 72 4.68 2.80 -9.78
CA PHE A 72 6.13 2.75 -9.69
C PHE A 72 6.68 1.47 -10.27
N PHE A 73 7.68 1.57 -11.13
CA PHE A 73 8.60 0.47 -11.40
C PHE A 73 9.72 0.55 -10.36
N VAL A 74 9.89 -0.52 -9.62
CA VAL A 74 10.93 -0.63 -8.59
C VAL A 74 11.84 -1.78 -8.93
N PHE A 75 13.15 -1.53 -8.83
CA PHE A 75 14.20 -2.50 -9.11
C PHE A 75 15.12 -2.60 -7.89
N ASP A 76 15.45 -3.82 -7.48
CA ASP A 76 16.39 -4.08 -6.41
C ASP A 76 17.76 -4.38 -7.00
N LEU A 77 18.77 -3.62 -6.56
CA LEU A 77 20.15 -3.74 -6.98
C LEU A 77 20.98 -4.14 -5.76
N ASP A 78 21.28 -5.45 -5.69
CA ASP A 78 21.92 -6.10 -4.54
C ASP A 78 23.45 -6.13 -4.63
N TYR A 79 24.07 -4.98 -5.00
CA TYR A 79 25.51 -4.83 -5.01
C TYR A 79 25.96 -3.49 -4.40
N PRO A 80 27.16 -3.46 -3.78
CA PRO A 80 27.59 -2.35 -2.92
C PRO A 80 27.79 -1.02 -3.63
N THR A 81 27.98 -1.02 -4.95
CA THR A 81 28.25 0.16 -5.77
C THR A 81 27.01 0.67 -6.51
N ALA A 82 25.81 0.16 -6.21
CA ALA A 82 24.59 0.44 -6.96
C ALA A 82 24.34 1.93 -7.20
N TYR A 83 24.55 2.79 -6.18
CA TYR A 83 24.40 4.24 -6.37
C TYR A 83 25.47 4.86 -7.27
N ILE A 84 26.71 4.43 -7.10
CA ILE A 84 27.87 4.98 -7.83
C ILE A 84 27.83 4.53 -9.29
N ASP A 85 27.52 3.27 -9.54
CA ASP A 85 27.50 2.68 -10.89
C ASP A 85 26.48 3.35 -11.81
N PHE A 86 25.40 3.88 -11.24
CA PHE A 86 24.45 4.67 -12.02
C PHE A 86 25.14 5.83 -12.76
N PHE A 87 26.06 6.56 -12.12
CA PHE A 87 26.72 7.71 -12.71
C PHE A 87 27.85 7.35 -13.66
N TYR A 88 28.51 6.24 -13.47
CA TYR A 88 29.74 5.88 -14.20
C TYR A 88 29.54 4.80 -15.25
N SER A 89 28.61 3.89 -15.05
CA SER A 89 28.49 2.67 -15.89
C SER A 89 27.19 2.61 -16.68
N MET A 90 26.13 3.32 -16.27
CA MET A 90 24.80 3.20 -16.89
C MET A 90 24.52 4.29 -17.93
N VAL A 91 25.43 4.45 -18.88
CA VAL A 91 25.24 5.44 -19.96
C VAL A 91 24.05 5.03 -20.86
N GLY A 92 23.08 5.94 -21.00
CA GLY A 92 21.90 5.71 -21.85
C GLY A 92 20.71 5.08 -21.14
N VAL A 93 20.84 4.68 -19.89
CA VAL A 93 19.72 4.22 -19.05
C VAL A 93 18.90 5.43 -18.57
N PRO A 94 17.56 5.39 -18.59
CA PRO A 94 16.74 6.45 -18.01
C PRO A 94 17.09 6.71 -16.53
N VAL A 95 17.18 7.98 -16.14
CA VAL A 95 17.48 8.38 -14.76
C VAL A 95 16.33 7.97 -13.84
N PRO A 96 16.53 7.17 -12.76
CA PRO A 96 15.45 6.87 -11.84
C PRO A 96 14.94 8.14 -11.14
N ASN A 97 13.66 8.17 -10.79
CA ASN A 97 13.13 9.27 -10.01
C ASN A 97 13.77 9.30 -8.61
N LEU A 98 13.89 8.12 -7.98
CA LEU A 98 14.51 7.96 -6.67
C LEU A 98 15.51 6.80 -6.69
N ILE A 99 16.62 6.96 -5.99
CA ILE A 99 17.48 5.87 -5.54
C ILE A 99 17.39 5.83 -4.01
N VAL A 100 16.99 4.69 -3.46
CA VAL A 100 16.88 4.47 -2.01
C VAL A 100 17.96 3.48 -1.60
N GLU A 101 19.06 4.01 -1.09
CA GLU A 101 20.28 3.27 -0.75
C GLU A 101 20.26 2.78 0.70
N ASN A 102 20.74 1.58 0.93
CA ASN A 102 21.10 1.12 2.26
C ASN A 102 22.51 1.62 2.60
N PRO A 103 22.69 2.52 3.58
CA PRO A 103 24.00 3.09 3.92
C PRO A 103 24.98 2.07 4.52
N GLU A 104 24.50 0.89 4.96
CA GLU A 104 25.33 -0.13 5.59
C GLU A 104 26.05 -1.02 4.56
N ASN A 105 25.40 -1.30 3.40
CA ASN A 105 25.94 -2.23 2.41
C ASN A 105 25.95 -1.70 0.96
N GLY A 106 25.42 -0.49 0.72
CA GLY A 106 25.37 0.15 -0.59
C GLY A 106 24.31 -0.40 -1.56
N HIS A 107 23.56 -1.43 -1.18
CA HIS A 107 22.45 -1.96 -1.99
C HIS A 107 21.34 -0.94 -2.12
N ALA A 108 20.74 -0.82 -3.29
CA ALA A 108 19.77 0.24 -3.55
C ALA A 108 18.51 -0.26 -4.26
N HIS A 109 17.38 0.42 -3.99
CA HIS A 109 16.20 0.32 -4.83
C HIS A 109 16.13 1.53 -5.76
N TYR A 110 16.00 1.27 -7.07
CA TYR A 110 15.71 2.31 -8.05
C TYR A 110 14.22 2.37 -8.28
N VAL A 111 13.67 3.58 -8.22
CA VAL A 111 12.23 3.84 -8.37
C VAL A 111 11.99 4.74 -9.56
N TYR A 112 11.24 4.26 -10.54
CA TYR A 112 10.75 5.02 -11.68
C TYR A 112 9.26 5.27 -11.51
N GLN A 113 8.85 6.52 -11.43
CA GLN A 113 7.46 6.90 -11.30
C GLN A 113 6.79 7.03 -12.66
N LEU A 114 5.63 6.43 -12.82
CA LEU A 114 4.82 6.52 -14.02
C LEU A 114 3.85 7.70 -13.95
N LYS A 115 3.78 8.48 -15.04
CA LYS A 115 2.83 9.58 -15.19
C LYS A 115 1.38 9.07 -15.21
N THR A 116 1.16 7.98 -15.90
CA THR A 116 -0.13 7.29 -15.97
C THR A 116 0.01 5.91 -15.32
N PRO A 117 -0.75 5.60 -14.27
CA PRO A 117 -0.69 4.29 -13.65
C PRO A 117 -1.18 3.19 -14.59
N ILE A 118 -0.62 1.99 -14.44
CA ILE A 118 -1.01 0.82 -15.23
C ILE A 118 -2.04 0.04 -14.43
N TYR A 119 -3.22 -0.14 -15.00
CA TYR A 119 -4.32 -0.89 -14.38
C TYR A 119 -4.24 -2.37 -14.70
N HIS A 120 -4.44 -3.22 -13.69
CA HIS A 120 -4.40 -4.69 -13.75
C HIS A 120 -5.77 -5.30 -13.40
N THR A 121 -6.83 -4.79 -14.00
CA THR A 121 -8.18 -5.32 -13.80
C THR A 121 -8.63 -6.14 -15.01
N ASN A 122 -9.59 -7.03 -14.83
CA ASN A 122 -10.14 -7.85 -15.92
C ASN A 122 -10.74 -7.03 -17.08
N ALA A 123 -11.08 -5.75 -16.82
CA ALA A 123 -11.56 -4.80 -17.81
C ALA A 123 -10.43 -4.00 -18.48
N SER A 124 -9.16 -4.23 -18.09
CA SER A 124 -8.02 -3.48 -18.62
C SER A 124 -7.65 -3.98 -20.01
N ASN A 125 -7.21 -3.05 -20.87
CA ASN A 125 -6.70 -3.41 -22.19
C ASN A 125 -5.32 -4.08 -22.05
N ASP A 126 -5.13 -5.23 -22.68
CA ASP A 126 -3.89 -6.01 -22.65
C ASP A 126 -2.69 -5.29 -23.29
N LYS A 127 -2.92 -4.43 -24.30
CA LYS A 127 -1.82 -3.77 -25.03
C LYS A 127 -0.96 -2.87 -24.15
N PRO A 128 -1.51 -1.94 -23.34
CA PRO A 128 -0.72 -1.15 -22.41
C PRO A 128 0.02 -1.99 -21.37
N ILE A 129 -0.60 -3.08 -20.89
CA ILE A 129 0.01 -3.98 -19.92
C ILE A 129 1.21 -4.69 -20.53
N LYS A 130 1.07 -5.27 -21.73
CA LYS A 130 2.17 -5.92 -22.45
C LYS A 130 3.33 -4.96 -22.75
N TYR A 131 2.99 -3.75 -23.15
CA TYR A 131 4.00 -2.71 -23.40
C TYR A 131 4.75 -2.30 -22.12
N ALA A 132 4.00 -2.09 -21.03
CA ALA A 132 4.58 -1.77 -19.73
C ALA A 132 5.52 -2.87 -19.23
N ASN A 133 5.14 -4.14 -19.43
CA ASN A 133 5.96 -5.29 -19.09
C ASN A 133 7.24 -5.35 -19.92
N ALA A 134 7.16 -5.11 -21.22
CA ALA A 134 8.34 -5.07 -22.09
C ALA A 134 9.33 -3.99 -21.62
N VAL A 135 8.83 -2.81 -21.28
CA VAL A 135 9.66 -1.70 -20.74
C VAL A 135 10.26 -2.08 -19.39
N TYR A 136 9.46 -2.66 -18.47
CA TYR A 136 9.94 -3.09 -17.15
C TYR A 136 11.06 -4.13 -17.27
N MET A 137 10.89 -5.13 -18.13
CA MET A 137 11.86 -6.19 -18.33
C MET A 137 13.15 -5.69 -18.99
N ALA A 138 13.03 -4.79 -19.97
CA ALA A 138 14.18 -4.18 -20.59
C ALA A 138 14.98 -3.35 -19.57
N LEU A 139 14.31 -2.55 -18.73
CA LEU A 139 14.95 -1.83 -17.64
C LEU A 139 15.63 -2.77 -16.65
N ARG A 140 14.96 -3.84 -16.21
CA ARG A 140 15.52 -4.82 -15.29
C ARG A 140 16.82 -5.42 -15.82
N THR A 141 16.83 -5.76 -17.11
CA THR A 141 18.01 -6.34 -17.77
C THR A 141 19.17 -5.34 -17.86
N VAL A 142 18.89 -4.09 -18.26
CA VAL A 142 19.95 -3.07 -18.40
C VAL A 142 20.49 -2.63 -17.04
N LEU A 143 19.65 -2.66 -16.00
CA LEU A 143 20.05 -2.33 -14.63
C LEU A 143 20.76 -3.50 -13.90
N ASP A 144 20.79 -4.69 -14.49
CA ASP A 144 21.23 -5.92 -13.81
C ASP A 144 20.58 -6.11 -12.44
N ALA A 145 19.25 -5.80 -12.38
CA ALA A 145 18.50 -5.86 -11.16
C ALA A 145 18.08 -7.30 -10.82
N ASP A 146 17.89 -7.56 -9.51
CA ASP A 146 17.51 -8.88 -8.99
C ASP A 146 16.23 -9.42 -9.67
N ILE A 147 16.37 -10.58 -10.30
CA ILE A 147 15.28 -11.28 -10.98
C ILE A 147 14.25 -11.82 -9.98
N SER A 148 14.68 -12.14 -8.77
CA SER A 148 13.81 -12.70 -7.73
C SER A 148 13.00 -11.63 -6.99
N TYR A 149 13.35 -10.35 -7.17
CA TYR A 149 12.66 -9.26 -6.50
C TYR A 149 11.23 -9.09 -7.01
N SER A 150 10.29 -9.28 -6.09
CA SER A 150 8.86 -9.29 -6.41
C SER A 150 8.22 -7.88 -6.53
N GLY A 151 8.92 -6.80 -6.14
CA GLY A 151 8.40 -5.43 -6.13
C GLY A 151 7.22 -5.17 -5.17
N LEU A 152 6.83 -6.17 -4.37
CA LEU A 152 5.75 -6.03 -3.39
C LEU A 152 6.07 -5.00 -2.31
N ILE A 153 7.33 -5.00 -1.85
CA ILE A 153 7.81 -4.14 -0.77
C ILE A 153 9.10 -3.47 -1.23
N THR A 154 9.21 -2.18 -0.99
CA THR A 154 10.41 -1.40 -1.25
C THR A 154 10.98 -0.77 0.01
N LYS A 155 12.26 -0.40 -0.01
CA LYS A 155 12.85 0.51 0.97
C LYS A 155 12.02 1.80 0.96
N ASN A 156 11.58 2.27 2.13
CA ASN A 156 10.72 3.45 2.24
C ASN A 156 11.54 4.73 2.06
N ALA A 157 11.34 5.42 0.96
CA ALA A 157 12.13 6.59 0.57
C ALA A 157 12.09 7.76 1.58
N VAL A 158 11.09 7.84 2.44
CA VAL A 158 10.99 8.90 3.47
C VAL A 158 11.49 8.46 4.85
N HIS A 159 11.92 7.19 4.99
CA HIS A 159 12.38 6.70 6.28
C HIS A 159 13.85 7.01 6.50
N LYS A 160 14.18 7.59 7.66
CA LYS A 160 15.53 8.04 8.05
C LYS A 160 16.64 6.96 8.06
N HIS A 161 16.25 5.68 8.03
CA HIS A 161 17.21 4.57 7.98
C HIS A 161 17.90 4.45 6.63
N TRP A 162 17.23 4.86 5.56
CA TRP A 162 17.73 4.80 4.20
C TRP A 162 18.28 6.14 3.75
N ARG A 163 19.25 6.13 2.86
CA ARG A 163 19.72 7.33 2.16
C ARG A 163 18.97 7.44 0.85
N THR A 164 18.15 8.48 0.71
CA THR A 164 17.33 8.70 -0.48
C THR A 164 17.90 9.81 -1.32
N HIS A 165 18.09 9.53 -2.60
CA HIS A 165 18.53 10.47 -3.62
C HIS A 165 17.37 10.70 -4.59
N VAL A 166 16.92 11.96 -4.72
CA VAL A 166 15.95 12.39 -5.71
C VAL A 166 16.74 12.88 -6.93
N LEU A 167 16.67 12.14 -8.03
CA LEU A 167 17.42 12.45 -9.25
C LEU A 167 16.54 13.09 -10.32
N ARG A 168 15.25 12.78 -10.31
CA ARG A 168 14.28 13.30 -11.26
C ARG A 168 12.91 13.48 -10.60
N GLU A 169 12.35 14.68 -10.69
CA GLU A 169 11.02 14.99 -10.17
C GLU A 169 9.91 14.52 -11.11
N GLN A 170 10.12 14.69 -12.42
CA GLN A 170 9.09 14.46 -13.42
C GLN A 170 8.80 12.96 -13.58
N PRO A 171 7.53 12.51 -13.41
CA PRO A 171 7.14 11.13 -13.75
C PRO A 171 7.37 10.83 -15.23
N TYR A 172 7.58 9.57 -15.55
CA TYR A 172 7.79 9.08 -16.90
C TYR A 172 6.52 8.61 -17.59
N THR A 173 6.39 8.88 -18.88
CA THR A 173 5.56 8.05 -19.75
C THR A 173 6.31 6.75 -20.08
N LEU A 174 5.60 5.70 -20.49
CA LEU A 174 6.25 4.47 -20.93
C LEU A 174 7.14 4.69 -22.15
N ASP A 175 6.73 5.60 -23.05
CA ASP A 175 7.52 5.95 -24.26
C ASP A 175 8.85 6.61 -23.89
N GLN A 176 8.84 7.52 -22.91
CA GLN A 176 10.07 8.13 -22.41
C GLN A 176 11.03 7.11 -21.78
N LEU A 177 10.49 6.11 -21.07
CA LEU A 177 11.30 5.03 -20.50
C LEU A 177 11.87 4.13 -21.61
N SER A 178 11.10 3.87 -22.66
CA SER A 178 11.49 2.95 -23.72
C SER A 178 12.42 3.56 -24.77
N GLU A 179 12.56 4.88 -24.84
CA GLU A 179 13.24 5.61 -25.92
C GLU A 179 14.66 5.09 -26.21
N ARG A 180 15.36 4.62 -25.17
CA ARG A 180 16.74 4.12 -25.28
C ARG A 180 16.87 2.64 -24.91
N LEU A 181 15.75 1.93 -24.78
CA LEU A 181 15.73 0.52 -24.46
C LEU A 181 15.48 -0.32 -25.70
N ASP A 182 16.21 -1.41 -25.83
CA ASP A 182 15.92 -2.38 -26.86
C ASP A 182 14.76 -3.29 -26.41
N LEU A 183 13.57 -3.01 -26.93
CA LEU A 183 12.36 -3.82 -26.68
C LEU A 183 12.26 -5.04 -27.59
N THR A 184 13.16 -5.21 -28.56
CA THR A 184 13.11 -6.28 -29.56
C THR A 184 14.02 -7.45 -29.25
N THR A 185 14.82 -7.37 -28.19
CA THR A 185 15.77 -8.42 -27.81
C THR A 185 15.07 -9.78 -27.65
N ARG A 186 15.69 -10.82 -28.17
CA ARG A 186 15.24 -12.23 -28.04
C ARG A 186 14.95 -12.66 -26.60
N GLN A 187 15.49 -11.98 -25.61
CA GLN A 187 15.20 -12.21 -24.20
C GLN A 187 13.79 -11.73 -23.80
N ILE A 188 13.30 -10.63 -24.41
CA ILE A 188 11.93 -10.16 -24.27
C ILE A 188 10.97 -11.12 -25.00
N ASN A 189 11.38 -11.68 -26.15
CA ASN A 189 10.60 -12.63 -26.95
C ASN A 189 10.70 -14.09 -26.48
N LYS A 190 11.69 -14.46 -25.67
CA LYS A 190 11.77 -15.75 -25.04
C LYS A 190 10.80 -15.77 -23.86
N GLN A 191 9.51 -15.99 -24.17
CA GLN A 191 8.49 -16.30 -23.14
C GLN A 191 8.77 -15.61 -21.80
N ILE A 192 9.01 -14.30 -21.84
CA ILE A 192 8.70 -13.52 -20.69
C ILE A 192 7.18 -13.69 -20.61
N LYS A 193 6.81 -14.67 -19.84
CA LYS A 193 5.43 -14.77 -19.44
C LYS A 193 5.11 -13.38 -18.98
N VAL A 194 4.13 -12.76 -19.63
CA VAL A 194 3.45 -11.52 -19.23
C VAL A 194 3.27 -11.52 -17.69
N ASP A 195 3.49 -12.69 -17.11
CA ASP A 195 3.45 -13.10 -15.74
C ASP A 195 4.43 -12.44 -14.79
N GLU A 196 5.66 -12.10 -15.17
CA GLU A 196 6.63 -11.70 -14.14
C GLU A 196 6.49 -10.23 -13.74
N ALA A 197 6.28 -9.29 -14.62
CA ALA A 197 6.08 -7.90 -14.23
C ALA A 197 4.62 -7.55 -13.92
N VAL A 198 3.66 -8.24 -14.54
CA VAL A 198 2.22 -8.21 -14.17
C VAL A 198 1.92 -9.23 -13.08
N GLY A 199 2.70 -10.28 -12.97
CA GLY A 199 2.66 -11.28 -11.89
C GLY A 199 2.73 -10.65 -10.51
N LEU A 200 3.46 -9.57 -10.35
CA LEU A 200 3.45 -8.72 -9.16
C LEU A 200 2.06 -8.22 -8.80
N GLY A 201 1.31 -7.70 -9.78
CA GLY A 201 -0.07 -7.28 -9.55
C GLY A 201 -0.99 -8.48 -9.28
N ARG A 202 -0.83 -9.60 -9.99
CA ARG A 202 -1.64 -10.82 -9.84
C ARG A 202 -1.33 -11.57 -8.55
N ASN A 203 -0.06 -11.78 -8.23
CA ASN A 203 0.38 -12.36 -6.96
C ASN A 203 -0.18 -11.55 -5.78
N CYS A 204 -0.05 -10.23 -5.82
CA CYS A 204 -0.59 -9.35 -4.80
C CYS A 204 -2.12 -9.38 -4.75
N CYS A 205 -2.79 -9.45 -5.91
CA CYS A 205 -4.24 -9.52 -5.99
C CYS A 205 -4.76 -10.82 -5.39
N VAL A 206 -4.21 -11.98 -5.79
CA VAL A 206 -4.56 -13.30 -5.22
C VAL A 206 -4.31 -13.30 -3.71
N PHE A 207 -3.11 -12.89 -3.29
CA PHE A 207 -2.75 -12.86 -1.87
C PHE A 207 -3.68 -11.95 -1.07
N HIS A 208 -3.94 -10.72 -1.54
CA HIS A 208 -4.77 -9.76 -0.83
C HIS A 208 -6.23 -10.22 -0.74
N THR A 209 -6.80 -10.71 -1.83
CA THR A 209 -8.19 -11.16 -1.87
C THR A 209 -8.41 -12.39 -1.00
N VAL A 210 -7.57 -13.41 -1.19
CA VAL A 210 -7.73 -14.68 -0.46
C VAL A 210 -7.42 -14.52 1.03
N ARG A 211 -6.48 -13.68 1.41
CA ARG A 211 -6.15 -13.44 2.81
C ARG A 211 -7.34 -12.88 3.61
N HIS A 212 -8.12 -11.94 3.05
CA HIS A 212 -9.29 -11.41 3.75
C HIS A 212 -10.37 -12.47 3.95
N TRP A 213 -10.61 -13.30 2.95
CA TRP A 213 -11.47 -14.47 3.07
C TRP A 213 -10.93 -15.45 4.13
N ALA A 214 -9.64 -15.73 4.09
CA ALA A 214 -8.99 -16.68 4.98
C ALA A 214 -9.13 -16.33 6.49
N TYR A 215 -9.14 -15.04 6.85
CA TYR A 215 -9.34 -14.61 8.25
C TYR A 215 -10.71 -15.01 8.84
N VAL A 216 -11.71 -15.16 7.99
CA VAL A 216 -13.04 -15.57 8.40
C VAL A 216 -13.17 -17.09 8.35
N GLU A 217 -12.74 -17.67 7.23
CA GLU A 217 -12.95 -19.08 6.89
C GLU A 217 -12.15 -20.04 7.77
N VAL A 218 -10.96 -19.66 8.25
CA VAL A 218 -10.10 -20.51 9.09
C VAL A 218 -10.83 -21.05 10.32
N ARG A 219 -11.84 -20.37 10.81
CA ARG A 219 -12.61 -20.74 12.00
C ARG A 219 -13.38 -22.05 11.83
N GLN A 220 -13.80 -22.37 10.60
CA GLN A 220 -14.50 -23.61 10.29
C GLN A 220 -13.59 -24.85 10.39
N TYR A 221 -12.28 -24.64 10.33
CA TYR A 221 -11.26 -25.68 10.40
C TYR A 221 -10.62 -25.81 11.79
N ARG A 222 -11.00 -24.93 12.73
CA ARG A 222 -10.57 -25.01 14.12
C ARG A 222 -11.43 -26.03 14.90
N GLY A 223 -10.81 -26.82 15.75
CA GLY A 223 -11.48 -27.83 16.55
C GLY A 223 -10.50 -28.77 17.23
N ARG A 224 -11.01 -29.89 17.82
CA ARG A 224 -10.19 -30.89 18.50
C ARG A 224 -9.26 -31.65 17.55
N ASP A 225 -9.63 -31.77 16.29
CA ASP A 225 -8.83 -32.41 15.26
C ASP A 225 -7.98 -31.39 14.52
N ASN A 226 -6.71 -31.70 14.29
CA ASN A 226 -5.82 -30.81 13.52
C ASN A 226 -6.17 -30.87 12.02
N LYS A 227 -7.06 -30.00 11.57
CA LYS A 227 -7.53 -29.92 10.17
C LYS A 227 -6.67 -29.01 9.29
N PHE A 228 -5.40 -28.79 9.65
CA PHE A 228 -4.54 -27.87 8.87
C PHE A 228 -4.40 -28.29 7.41
N ASN A 229 -4.33 -29.56 7.09
CA ASN A 229 -4.25 -30.00 5.69
C ASN A 229 -5.52 -29.68 4.91
N GLN A 230 -6.69 -29.91 5.50
CA GLN A 230 -7.98 -29.52 4.88
C GLN A 230 -8.09 -28.00 4.73
N TRP A 231 -7.63 -27.26 5.72
CA TRP A 231 -7.51 -25.81 5.63
C TRP A 231 -6.61 -25.36 4.49
N LEU A 232 -5.42 -25.95 4.35
CA LEU A 232 -4.48 -25.64 3.29
C LEU A 232 -5.08 -25.92 1.89
N GLU A 233 -5.77 -27.05 1.73
CA GLU A 233 -6.45 -27.41 0.47
C GLU A 233 -7.53 -26.39 0.14
N SER A 234 -8.33 -25.97 1.11
CA SER A 234 -9.34 -24.92 0.92
C SER A 234 -8.73 -23.60 0.47
N VAL A 235 -7.62 -23.19 1.09
CA VAL A 235 -6.90 -21.97 0.68
C VAL A 235 -6.32 -22.09 -0.72
N ILE A 236 -5.79 -23.28 -1.09
CA ILE A 236 -5.29 -23.53 -2.46
C ILE A 236 -6.45 -23.42 -3.46
N ALA A 237 -7.60 -24.05 -3.19
CA ALA A 237 -8.77 -23.98 -4.05
C ALA A 237 -9.25 -22.53 -4.25
N GLN A 238 -9.30 -21.74 -3.19
CA GLN A 238 -9.69 -20.34 -3.26
C GLN A 238 -8.68 -19.50 -4.05
N CYS A 239 -7.38 -19.72 -3.86
CA CYS A 239 -6.33 -19.07 -4.65
C CYS A 239 -6.47 -19.42 -6.15
N CYS A 240 -6.71 -20.68 -6.47
CA CYS A 240 -6.92 -21.13 -7.85
C CYS A 240 -8.17 -20.49 -8.47
N SER A 241 -9.27 -20.38 -7.71
CA SER A 241 -10.51 -19.73 -8.17
C SER A 241 -10.30 -18.26 -8.52
N ILE A 242 -9.58 -17.51 -7.68
CA ILE A 242 -9.24 -16.11 -7.98
C ILE A 242 -8.26 -16.01 -9.15
N ASN A 243 -7.27 -16.90 -9.20
CA ASN A 243 -6.28 -16.94 -10.27
C ASN A 243 -6.91 -17.23 -11.65
N ALA A 244 -7.93 -18.09 -11.69
CA ALA A 244 -8.65 -18.42 -12.94
C ALA A 244 -9.43 -17.23 -13.52
N GLN A 245 -9.64 -16.15 -12.78
CA GLN A 245 -10.31 -14.93 -13.26
C GLN A 245 -9.37 -14.02 -14.08
N PHE A 246 -8.06 -14.26 -14.03
CA PHE A 246 -7.12 -13.51 -14.85
C PHE A 246 -7.08 -14.03 -16.29
N THR A 247 -6.93 -13.13 -17.24
CA THR A 247 -6.78 -13.47 -18.67
C THR A 247 -5.57 -14.39 -18.89
N ASP A 248 -4.54 -14.23 -18.08
CA ASP A 248 -3.32 -15.04 -18.08
C ASP A 248 -3.01 -15.47 -16.63
N PRO A 249 -3.46 -16.64 -16.20
CA PRO A 249 -3.35 -17.11 -14.82
C PRO A 249 -1.91 -17.40 -14.42
N LEU A 250 -1.57 -17.17 -13.13
CA LEU A 250 -0.31 -17.59 -12.52
C LEU A 250 -0.15 -19.10 -12.62
N GLN A 251 1.11 -19.57 -12.64
CA GLN A 251 1.40 -20.99 -12.61
C GLN A 251 0.96 -21.63 -11.28
N TYR A 252 0.53 -22.87 -11.34
CA TYR A 252 0.05 -23.60 -10.16
C TYR A 252 1.04 -23.60 -8.99
N ASN A 253 2.36 -23.71 -9.26
CA ASN A 253 3.37 -23.70 -8.20
C ASN A 253 3.46 -22.35 -7.48
N GLU A 254 3.27 -21.24 -8.17
CA GLU A 254 3.20 -19.90 -7.58
C GLU A 254 1.94 -19.73 -6.74
N VAL A 255 0.77 -20.12 -7.29
CA VAL A 255 -0.49 -20.09 -6.56
C VAL A 255 -0.41 -20.94 -5.29
N LYS A 256 0.20 -22.13 -5.37
CA LYS A 256 0.44 -23.00 -4.22
C LYS A 256 1.38 -22.37 -3.20
N GLY A 257 2.39 -21.63 -3.64
CA GLY A 257 3.29 -20.86 -2.77
C GLY A 257 2.54 -19.77 -2.00
N ILE A 258 1.72 -18.98 -2.69
CA ILE A 258 0.86 -17.95 -2.10
C ILE A 258 -0.09 -18.57 -1.07
N ALA A 259 -0.78 -19.65 -1.45
CA ALA A 259 -1.74 -20.34 -0.59
C ALA A 259 -1.08 -20.89 0.68
N LYS A 260 0.10 -21.52 0.56
CA LYS A 260 0.87 -22.00 1.72
C LYS A 260 1.26 -20.87 2.67
N SER A 261 1.66 -19.71 2.14
CA SER A 261 2.01 -18.53 2.93
C SER A 261 0.78 -18.03 3.70
N ILE A 262 -0.35 -17.85 3.04
CA ILE A 262 -1.62 -17.41 3.66
C ILE A 262 -2.06 -18.42 4.72
N ALA A 263 -2.14 -19.72 4.36
CA ALA A 263 -2.65 -20.75 5.24
C ALA A 263 -1.85 -20.85 6.54
N ARG A 264 -0.51 -20.89 6.45
CA ARG A 264 0.38 -20.97 7.61
C ARG A 264 0.28 -19.73 8.50
N TRP A 265 0.28 -18.55 7.87
CA TRP A 265 0.25 -17.30 8.63
C TRP A 265 -1.08 -17.12 9.38
N VAL A 266 -2.21 -17.39 8.70
CA VAL A 266 -3.55 -17.27 9.31
C VAL A 266 -3.73 -18.33 10.39
N TRP A 267 -3.31 -19.58 10.13
CA TRP A 267 -3.40 -20.67 11.10
C TRP A 267 -2.66 -20.36 12.39
N LYS A 268 -1.47 -19.77 12.29
CA LYS A 268 -0.62 -19.45 13.47
C LYS A 268 -1.18 -18.30 14.30
N ARG A 269 -1.91 -17.36 13.69
CA ARG A 269 -2.29 -16.07 14.32
C ARG A 269 -3.78 -15.85 14.54
N ASP A 270 -4.63 -16.77 14.13
CA ASP A 270 -6.09 -16.59 14.17
C ASP A 270 -6.60 -16.26 15.59
N GLY A 271 -6.21 -17.00 16.63
CA GLY A 271 -6.66 -16.77 18.00
C GLY A 271 -6.38 -15.36 18.51
N TYR A 272 -5.17 -14.84 18.27
CA TYR A 272 -4.77 -13.50 18.70
C TYR A 272 -5.45 -12.41 17.86
N ALA A 273 -5.45 -12.56 16.55
CA ALA A 273 -6.04 -11.59 15.65
C ALA A 273 -7.55 -11.45 15.81
N TYR A 274 -8.23 -12.55 16.14
CA TYR A 274 -9.67 -12.55 16.42
C TYR A 274 -10.01 -11.79 17.70
N GLN A 275 -9.28 -12.03 18.77
CA GLN A 275 -9.49 -11.31 20.03
C GLN A 275 -9.21 -9.81 19.86
N GLU A 276 -8.13 -9.46 19.20
CA GLU A 276 -7.83 -8.06 18.87
C GLU A 276 -8.93 -7.41 18.00
N PHE A 277 -9.51 -8.16 17.06
CA PHE A 277 -10.64 -7.69 16.26
C PHE A 277 -11.87 -7.45 17.14
N ILE A 278 -12.25 -8.40 17.99
CA ILE A 278 -13.38 -8.26 18.93
C ILE A 278 -13.18 -7.04 19.83
N ASP A 279 -12.02 -6.90 20.43
CA ASP A 279 -11.71 -5.78 21.33
C ASP A 279 -11.79 -4.43 20.61
N ARG A 280 -11.38 -4.39 19.35
CA ARG A 280 -11.45 -3.19 18.49
C ARG A 280 -12.89 -2.85 18.12
N GLN A 281 -13.72 -3.84 17.78
CA GLN A 281 -15.15 -3.62 17.50
C GLN A 281 -15.92 -3.21 18.75
N THR A 282 -15.62 -3.82 19.90
CA THR A 282 -16.21 -3.47 21.20
C THR A 282 -15.89 -2.02 21.56
N ARG A 283 -14.62 -1.60 21.45
CA ARG A 283 -14.24 -0.19 21.67
C ARG A 283 -14.95 0.79 20.73
N LYS A 284 -15.07 0.45 19.44
CA LYS A 284 -15.82 1.28 18.48
C LYS A 284 -17.29 1.36 18.83
N GLY A 285 -17.90 0.24 19.22
CA GLY A 285 -19.29 0.20 19.68
C GLY A 285 -19.53 1.06 20.92
N GLN A 286 -18.63 0.98 21.91
CA GLN A 286 -18.68 1.80 23.12
C GLN A 286 -18.54 3.30 22.82
N LEU A 287 -17.59 3.69 21.95
CA LEU A 287 -17.41 5.07 21.55
C LEU A 287 -18.63 5.62 20.79
N GLY A 288 -19.16 4.84 19.85
CA GLY A 288 -20.40 5.20 19.15
C GLY A 288 -21.59 5.28 20.07
N GLY A 289 -21.71 4.37 21.05
CA GLY A 289 -22.74 4.39 22.08
C GLY A 289 -22.66 5.64 22.97
N LYS A 290 -21.46 6.00 23.44
CA LYS A 290 -21.24 7.22 24.22
C LYS A 290 -21.61 8.48 23.45
N ALA A 291 -21.11 8.63 22.22
CA ALA A 291 -21.42 9.79 21.38
C ALA A 291 -22.93 9.93 21.10
N LYS A 292 -23.62 8.79 20.89
CA LYS A 292 -25.07 8.78 20.71
C LYS A 292 -25.79 9.15 22.01
N ALA A 293 -25.36 8.64 23.15
CA ALA A 293 -25.92 8.95 24.48
C ALA A 293 -25.74 10.46 24.80
N GLU A 294 -24.58 11.04 24.55
CA GLU A 294 -24.31 12.47 24.75
C GLU A 294 -25.20 13.35 23.85
N ALA A 295 -25.32 13.00 22.57
CA ALA A 295 -26.22 13.72 21.65
C ALA A 295 -27.70 13.64 22.09
N TYR A 296 -28.14 12.48 22.61
CA TYR A 296 -29.48 12.33 23.15
C TYR A 296 -29.69 13.07 24.48
N ASN A 297 -28.67 13.09 25.36
CA ASN A 297 -28.73 13.87 26.61
C ASN A 297 -28.84 15.36 26.35
N ALA A 298 -28.09 15.90 25.40
CA ALA A 298 -28.22 17.30 25.00
C ALA A 298 -29.64 17.63 24.54
N LYS A 299 -30.25 16.80 23.69
CA LYS A 299 -31.65 16.96 23.24
C LYS A 299 -32.64 16.79 24.39
N ARG A 300 -32.39 15.89 25.35
CA ARG A 300 -33.24 15.70 26.53
C ARG A 300 -33.29 16.97 27.40
N VAL A 301 -32.13 17.55 27.68
CA VAL A 301 -32.04 18.82 28.43
C VAL A 301 -32.79 19.94 27.70
N GLN A 302 -32.64 20.02 26.38
CA GLN A 302 -33.39 20.99 25.58
C GLN A 302 -34.92 20.74 25.61
N ALA A 303 -35.34 19.46 25.57
CA ALA A 303 -36.76 19.13 25.67
C ALA A 303 -37.40 19.61 26.98
N VAL A 304 -36.69 19.41 28.11
CA VAL A 304 -37.13 19.92 29.42
C VAL A 304 -37.25 21.46 29.42
N ARG A 305 -36.24 22.16 28.87
CA ARG A 305 -36.26 23.63 28.76
C ARG A 305 -37.42 24.13 27.88
N LEU A 306 -37.71 23.47 26.77
CA LEU A 306 -38.80 23.81 25.86
C LEU A 306 -40.16 23.52 26.51
N LYS A 307 -40.27 22.49 27.30
CA LYS A 307 -41.46 22.17 28.09
C LYS A 307 -41.75 23.25 29.12
N ALA A 308 -40.73 23.72 29.85
CA ALA A 308 -40.82 24.83 30.79
C ALA A 308 -41.25 26.16 30.15
N LYS A 309 -40.98 26.33 28.83
CA LYS A 309 -41.43 27.48 28.03
C LYS A 309 -42.86 27.31 27.51
N GLY A 310 -43.60 26.27 27.91
CA GLY A 310 -45.00 26.06 27.54
C GLY A 310 -45.25 25.33 26.22
N LEU A 311 -44.21 24.82 25.52
CA LEU A 311 -44.40 24.08 24.28
C LEU A 311 -45.03 22.71 24.54
N ASN A 312 -45.91 22.28 23.63
CA ASN A 312 -46.46 20.92 23.70
C ASN A 312 -45.48 19.88 23.11
N ASN A 313 -45.68 18.60 23.44
CA ASN A 313 -44.77 17.51 23.08
C ASN A 313 -44.58 17.34 21.55
N THR A 314 -45.56 17.71 20.74
CA THR A 314 -45.51 17.67 19.28
C THR A 314 -44.61 18.79 18.72
N GLN A 315 -44.71 19.99 19.30
CA GLN A 315 -43.86 21.13 18.93
C GLN A 315 -42.40 20.89 19.30
N ILE A 316 -42.15 20.32 20.51
CA ILE A 316 -40.83 19.94 20.99
C ILE A 316 -40.23 18.87 20.08
N ALA A 317 -41.00 17.84 19.72
CA ALA A 317 -40.53 16.75 18.83
C ALA A 317 -40.11 17.30 17.46
N LYS A 318 -40.89 18.21 16.87
CA LYS A 318 -40.59 18.85 15.60
C LYS A 318 -39.31 19.70 15.67
N GLN A 319 -39.15 20.48 16.75
CA GLN A 319 -38.00 21.37 16.93
C GLN A 319 -36.69 20.61 17.18
N LEU A 320 -36.76 19.47 17.88
CA LEU A 320 -35.56 18.64 18.20
C LEU A 320 -35.28 17.56 17.16
N GLY A 321 -36.13 17.39 16.16
CA GLY A 321 -36.00 16.37 15.12
C GLY A 321 -36.04 14.96 15.69
N VAL A 322 -37.01 14.67 16.59
CA VAL A 322 -37.20 13.34 17.24
C VAL A 322 -38.67 12.96 17.21
N ALA A 323 -38.97 11.68 17.41
CA ALA A 323 -40.36 11.22 17.49
C ALA A 323 -41.06 11.78 18.75
N ARG A 324 -42.35 12.10 18.66
CA ARG A 324 -43.16 12.57 19.80
C ARG A 324 -43.10 11.64 21.01
N TYR A 325 -43.10 10.32 20.77
CA TYR A 325 -43.00 9.30 21.84
C TYR A 325 -41.66 9.41 22.58
N THR A 326 -40.57 9.76 21.89
CA THR A 326 -39.25 9.97 22.52
C THR A 326 -39.29 11.17 23.48
N VAL A 327 -39.97 12.23 23.12
CA VAL A 327 -40.14 13.41 24.00
C VAL A 327 -40.98 13.05 25.25
N ILE A 328 -42.08 12.32 25.09
CA ILE A 328 -42.87 11.84 26.21
C ILE A 328 -41.99 11.05 27.18
N ARG A 329 -41.28 10.02 26.71
CA ARG A 329 -40.41 9.20 27.54
C ARG A 329 -39.30 9.99 28.25
N TRP A 330 -38.83 11.08 27.62
CA TRP A 330 -37.83 11.92 28.26
C TRP A 330 -38.38 12.81 29.36
N LEU A 331 -39.62 13.24 29.24
CA LEU A 331 -40.28 14.13 30.22
C LEU A 331 -40.86 13.33 31.37
N ASP A 332 -41.40 12.12 31.14
CA ASP A 332 -41.91 11.21 32.20
C ASP A 332 -40.82 10.79 33.17
N GLY A 333 -39.54 10.63 32.72
CA GLY A 333 -38.40 10.32 33.58
C GLY A 333 -37.83 11.52 34.38
N VAL A 334 -38.44 12.70 34.31
CA VAL A 334 -38.05 13.92 35.05
C VAL A 334 -39.08 14.22 36.18
N SER A 335 -40.19 13.53 36.16
CA SER A 335 -41.28 13.71 37.15
C SER A 335 -41.17 12.79 38.36
N GLN A 336 -40.04 12.11 38.56
CA GLN A 336 -39.64 11.39 39.77
C GLN A 336 -38.35 12.02 40.30
#